data_01ea8ea83f8397754d9086335cbe8872
#
_entry.id   01ea8ea83f8397754d9086335cbe8872
#
_cell.length_a   1.000
_cell.length_b   1.000
_cell.length_c   1.000
_cell.angle_alpha   90.00
_cell.angle_beta   90.00
_cell.angle_gamma   90.00
#
_symmetry.space_group_name_H-M   'P 1'
#
loop_
_entity.id
_entity.type
_entity.pdbx_description
1 polymer ?
#
loop_
_entity_poly.entity_id
_entity_poly.type
_entity_poly.pdbx_seq_one_letter_code
_entity_poly.pdbx_strand_id
1 'polypeptide(L)'
;EGDAEGRVFTFPIPTYNITSDFDWDNKVLDPVWEMTAKYGIPYFANFVNSDMKPDDVRSMCCRLRIDNRELRKRGGGLFGSNPMTGSVGVVTINMPRIGYVAKTKEEYLKRLGELMDISRKSLDIKRQTIEKYTERGLYPYSRFYLAEVKERFGEYWKNHFNTIGICGMNESVLNFLGKDIVHDEGRAFTLEVLDFMRAKLMEYQQESGQIFNLE
;
A
#
# COMPACT_ATOMS: atom_id res chain seq x y z
N GLU A 1 3.44 8.08 -26.10
CA GLU A 1 4.59 8.92 -25.84
C GLU A 1 5.84 8.09 -25.63
N GLY A 2 6.95 8.54 -26.14
CA GLY A 2 8.20 7.82 -26.10
C GLY A 2 9.35 8.68 -26.59
N ASP A 3 10.54 8.07 -26.67
CA ASP A 3 11.70 8.71 -27.26
C ASP A 3 11.64 8.75 -28.82
N ALA A 4 12.63 9.35 -29.44
CA ALA A 4 12.70 9.48 -30.91
C ALA A 4 12.75 8.13 -31.64
N GLU A 5 13.16 7.04 -30.96
CA GLU A 5 13.19 5.68 -31.47
C GLU A 5 11.89 4.91 -31.21
N GLY A 6 10.87 5.54 -30.63
CA GLY A 6 9.57 4.93 -30.34
C GLY A 6 9.56 4.02 -29.11
N ARG A 7 10.57 4.10 -28.24
CA ARG A 7 10.57 3.39 -26.96
C ARG A 7 9.72 4.15 -25.95
N VAL A 8 8.78 3.46 -25.32
CA VAL A 8 7.87 4.09 -24.35
C VAL A 8 8.60 4.53 -23.10
N PHE A 9 8.23 5.69 -22.57
CA PHE A 9 8.71 6.12 -21.26
C PHE A 9 8.03 5.32 -20.14
N THR A 10 8.81 4.72 -19.29
CA THR A 10 8.32 3.97 -18.10
C THR A 10 8.15 4.85 -16.87
N PHE A 11 8.77 6.03 -16.85
CA PHE A 11 8.69 7.02 -15.77
C PHE A 11 8.69 8.45 -16.34
N PRO A 12 7.96 9.39 -15.67
CA PRO A 12 7.01 9.15 -14.59
C PRO A 12 5.78 8.39 -15.08
N ILE A 13 5.15 7.60 -14.20
CA ILE A 13 3.91 6.89 -14.53
C ILE A 13 2.73 7.76 -14.10
N PRO A 14 1.97 8.34 -15.02
CA PRO A 14 0.78 9.11 -14.67
C PRO A 14 -0.33 8.21 -14.13
N THR A 15 -1.19 8.77 -13.30
CA THR A 15 -2.40 8.10 -12.80
C THR A 15 -3.59 9.00 -13.05
N TYR A 16 -4.56 8.51 -13.79
CA TYR A 16 -5.82 9.20 -14.05
C TYR A 16 -6.86 8.82 -13.01
N ASN A 17 -7.48 9.83 -12.40
CA ASN A 17 -8.58 9.60 -11.46
C ASN A 17 -9.89 9.47 -12.24
N ILE A 18 -10.54 8.33 -12.14
CA ILE A 18 -11.84 8.06 -12.74
C ILE A 18 -12.91 8.34 -11.71
N THR A 19 -13.69 9.38 -11.95
CA THR A 19 -14.81 9.84 -11.13
C THR A 19 -16.14 9.63 -11.88
N SER A 20 -17.27 9.79 -11.20
CA SER A 20 -18.59 9.62 -11.83
C SER A 20 -18.88 10.63 -12.94
N ASP A 21 -18.20 11.76 -12.95
CA ASP A 21 -18.26 12.83 -13.95
C ASP A 21 -17.13 12.77 -14.98
N PHE A 22 -16.40 11.66 -15.05
CA PHE A 22 -15.30 11.50 -16.00
C PHE A 22 -15.83 11.48 -17.45
N ASP A 23 -15.28 12.38 -18.28
CA ASP A 23 -15.66 12.52 -19.68
C ASP A 23 -14.93 11.48 -20.56
N TRP A 24 -15.59 10.33 -20.75
CA TRP A 24 -15.05 9.22 -21.53
C TRP A 24 -14.91 9.51 -23.03
N ASP A 25 -15.74 10.43 -23.55
CA ASP A 25 -15.80 10.75 -24.96
C ASP A 25 -14.86 11.90 -25.36
N ASN A 26 -14.06 12.39 -24.42
CA ASN A 26 -13.12 13.48 -24.66
C ASN A 26 -11.98 13.03 -25.57
N LYS A 27 -11.98 13.52 -26.80
CA LYS A 27 -10.99 13.18 -27.83
C LYS A 27 -9.54 13.53 -27.46
N VAL A 28 -9.34 14.42 -26.49
CA VAL A 28 -8.00 14.73 -25.97
C VAL A 28 -7.39 13.49 -25.28
N LEU A 29 -8.22 12.54 -24.85
CA LEU A 29 -7.80 11.29 -24.21
C LEU A 29 -7.51 10.15 -25.21
N ASP A 30 -7.82 10.29 -26.49
CA ASP A 30 -7.58 9.24 -27.50
C ASP A 30 -6.14 8.69 -27.42
N PRO A 31 -5.07 9.52 -27.37
CA PRO A 31 -3.70 9.00 -27.23
C PRO A 31 -3.45 8.24 -25.94
N VAL A 32 -4.20 8.54 -24.87
CA VAL A 32 -4.12 7.80 -23.59
C VAL A 32 -4.69 6.40 -23.74
N TRP A 33 -5.83 6.28 -24.46
CA TRP A 33 -6.48 5.00 -24.73
C TRP A 33 -5.61 4.12 -25.66
N GLU A 34 -5.03 4.69 -26.70
CA GLU A 34 -4.10 3.99 -27.58
C GLU A 34 -2.86 3.50 -26.83
N MET A 35 -2.27 4.33 -25.98
CA MET A 35 -1.11 3.97 -25.17
C MET A 35 -1.48 2.86 -24.16
N THR A 36 -2.65 2.96 -23.54
CA THR A 36 -3.13 1.96 -22.60
C THR A 36 -3.33 0.61 -23.28
N ALA A 37 -3.96 0.60 -24.44
CA ALA A 37 -4.20 -0.62 -25.21
C ALA A 37 -2.88 -1.27 -25.68
N LYS A 38 -1.89 -0.47 -26.03
CA LYS A 38 -0.62 -0.95 -26.58
C LYS A 38 0.39 -1.37 -25.50
N TYR A 39 0.48 -0.63 -24.41
CA TYR A 39 1.56 -0.76 -23.44
C TYR A 39 1.10 -1.08 -21.99
N GLY A 40 -0.19 -1.04 -21.72
CA GLY A 40 -0.72 -1.24 -20.36
C GLY A 40 -0.41 -0.09 -19.39
N ILE A 41 -0.11 1.09 -19.90
CA ILE A 41 0.12 2.32 -19.12
C ILE A 41 -0.71 3.46 -19.75
N PRO A 42 -1.12 4.47 -18.98
CA PRO A 42 -0.91 4.77 -17.57
C PRO A 42 -1.78 3.95 -16.61
N TYR A 43 -1.72 4.29 -15.31
CA TYR A 43 -2.61 3.72 -14.31
C TYR A 43 -3.90 4.52 -14.19
N PHE A 44 -4.97 3.84 -13.72
CA PHE A 44 -6.26 4.46 -13.46
C PHE A 44 -6.69 4.18 -12.02
N ALA A 45 -7.06 5.24 -11.28
CA ALA A 45 -7.60 5.14 -9.94
C ALA A 45 -9.12 5.30 -10.00
N ASN A 46 -9.86 4.24 -9.71
CA ASN A 46 -11.32 4.24 -9.75
C ASN A 46 -11.91 4.82 -8.46
N PHE A 47 -12.61 5.94 -8.57
CA PHE A 47 -13.34 6.60 -7.48
C PHE A 47 -14.85 6.50 -7.64
N VAL A 48 -15.37 5.87 -8.71
CA VAL A 48 -16.81 5.72 -8.93
C VAL A 48 -17.46 4.88 -7.83
N ASN A 49 -16.81 3.78 -7.44
CA ASN A 49 -17.30 2.87 -6.40
C ASN A 49 -16.46 2.98 -5.11
N SER A 50 -15.94 4.17 -4.81
CA SER A 50 -15.11 4.42 -3.64
C SER A 50 -15.82 5.38 -2.68
N ASP A 51 -15.67 5.15 -1.39
CA ASP A 51 -16.07 6.08 -0.34
C ASP A 51 -15.10 7.26 -0.18
N MET A 52 -13.98 7.23 -0.90
CA MET A 52 -12.94 8.25 -0.90
C MET A 52 -13.06 9.15 -2.13
N LYS A 53 -12.75 10.43 -1.95
CA LYS A 53 -12.61 11.39 -3.05
C LYS A 53 -11.15 11.51 -3.47
N PRO A 54 -10.85 11.91 -4.74
CA PRO A 54 -9.48 12.13 -5.19
C PRO A 54 -8.66 13.06 -4.27
N ASP A 55 -9.30 14.08 -3.69
CA ASP A 55 -8.65 15.05 -2.80
C ASP A 55 -8.29 14.46 -1.43
N ASP A 56 -8.94 13.38 -1.02
CA ASP A 56 -8.70 12.72 0.27
C ASP A 56 -7.62 11.65 0.20
N VAL A 57 -7.12 11.38 -0.99
CA VAL A 57 -6.22 10.25 -1.26
C VAL A 57 -4.85 10.74 -1.70
N ARG A 58 -3.81 10.07 -1.23
CA ARG A 58 -2.47 10.14 -1.79
C ARG A 58 -2.03 8.75 -2.21
N SER A 59 -1.32 8.71 -3.32
CA SER A 59 -0.77 7.46 -3.84
C SER A 59 0.65 7.28 -3.33
N MET A 60 0.96 6.11 -2.81
CA MET A 60 2.35 5.67 -2.60
C MET A 60 2.95 5.10 -3.90
N CYS A 61 4.23 4.76 -3.87
CA CYS A 61 5.01 4.35 -5.05
C CYS A 61 4.34 3.26 -5.91
N CYS A 62 3.67 2.28 -5.31
CA CYS A 62 2.97 1.19 -6.01
C CYS A 62 1.47 1.47 -6.20
N ARG A 63 1.04 2.72 -6.19
CA ARG A 63 -0.36 3.17 -6.36
C ARG A 63 -1.30 2.75 -5.22
N LEU A 64 -0.75 2.35 -4.08
CA LEU A 64 -1.53 2.15 -2.88
C LEU A 64 -2.18 3.48 -2.47
N ARG A 65 -3.49 3.48 -2.34
CA ARG A 65 -4.24 4.66 -1.90
C ARG A 65 -4.17 4.81 -0.39
N ILE A 66 -3.70 5.95 0.07
CA ILE A 66 -3.68 6.30 1.49
C ILE A 66 -4.86 7.21 1.77
N ASP A 67 -5.73 6.78 2.67
CA ASP A 67 -6.80 7.61 3.19
C ASP A 67 -6.23 8.65 4.16
N ASN A 68 -6.22 9.90 3.71
CA ASN A 68 -5.70 11.01 4.50
C ASN A 68 -6.69 11.55 5.53
N ARG A 69 -7.95 11.10 5.54
CA ARG A 69 -8.97 11.63 6.46
C ARG A 69 -8.58 11.42 7.92
N GLU A 70 -8.08 10.23 8.26
CA GLU A 70 -7.59 9.94 9.60
C GLU A 70 -6.30 10.69 9.95
N LEU A 71 -5.39 10.82 8.99
CA LEU A 71 -4.15 11.60 9.16
C LEU A 71 -4.45 13.09 9.32
N ARG A 72 -5.43 13.63 8.59
CA ARG A 72 -5.89 15.01 8.74
C ARG A 72 -6.51 15.26 10.11
N LYS A 73 -7.31 14.33 10.65
CA LYS A 73 -7.86 14.41 12.01
C LYS A 73 -6.75 14.46 13.07
N ARG A 74 -5.72 13.63 12.92
CA ARG A 74 -4.53 13.65 13.79
C ARG A 74 -3.72 14.93 13.61
N GLY A 75 -3.74 15.52 12.41
CA GLY A 75 -3.00 16.71 12.03
C GLY A 75 -3.55 18.04 12.56
N GLY A 76 -4.84 18.13 12.96
CA GLY A 76 -5.45 19.30 13.64
C GLY A 76 -5.21 20.66 12.98
N GLY A 77 -5.05 20.75 11.67
CA GLY A 77 -4.68 22.00 11.02
C GLY A 77 -5.73 22.53 10.06
N LEU A 78 -6.19 23.77 10.31
CA LEU A 78 -7.04 24.58 9.42
C LEU A 78 -6.28 25.01 8.15
N PHE A 79 -4.96 24.83 8.11
CA PHE A 79 -4.07 25.14 6.99
C PHE A 79 -3.42 23.85 6.50
N GLY A 80 -4.01 23.28 5.47
CA GLY A 80 -3.71 22.09 4.75
C GLY A 80 -2.25 21.79 4.36
N SER A 81 -1.34 21.71 5.31
CA SER A 81 -0.10 20.96 5.07
C SER A 81 -0.50 19.49 4.95
N ASN A 82 -0.29 18.91 3.77
CA ASN A 82 -0.44 17.48 3.58
C ASN A 82 0.28 16.76 4.71
N PRO A 83 -0.35 15.78 5.35
CA PRO A 83 0.35 14.96 6.33
C PRO A 83 1.57 14.39 5.63
N MET A 84 2.76 14.75 6.10
CA MET A 84 4.02 14.24 5.57
C MET A 84 4.09 12.75 5.86
N THR A 85 3.64 11.98 4.90
CA THR A 85 3.45 10.54 4.98
C THR A 85 4.16 9.81 3.86
N GLY A 86 4.38 8.55 4.04
CA GLY A 86 4.99 7.64 3.09
C GLY A 86 5.09 6.25 3.73
N SER A 87 6.02 5.43 3.29
CA SER A 87 6.28 4.12 3.89
C SER A 87 7.66 4.08 4.53
N VAL A 88 7.74 3.53 5.73
CA VAL A 88 9.02 3.16 6.38
C VAL A 88 9.69 2.02 5.64
N GLY A 89 8.88 1.13 5.11
CA GLY A 89 9.31 -0.03 4.35
C GLY A 89 8.18 -1.01 4.11
N VAL A 90 8.43 -1.94 3.20
CA VAL A 90 7.51 -3.01 2.83
C VAL A 90 8.15 -4.35 3.13
N VAL A 91 7.38 -5.28 3.69
CA VAL A 91 7.76 -6.70 3.81
C VAL A 91 6.67 -7.51 3.12
N THR A 92 7.03 -8.20 2.05
CA THR A 92 6.09 -8.99 1.25
C THR A 92 6.14 -10.46 1.64
N ILE A 93 4.99 -11.04 1.96
CA ILE A 93 4.85 -12.44 2.35
C ILE A 93 4.66 -13.31 1.11
N ASN A 94 5.44 -14.39 1.01
CA ASN A 94 5.30 -15.40 -0.03
C ASN A 94 4.14 -16.34 0.28
N MET A 95 2.94 -16.01 -0.23
CA MET A 95 1.72 -16.78 0.01
C MET A 95 1.74 -18.17 -0.62
N PRO A 96 2.26 -18.39 -1.86
CA PRO A 96 2.37 -19.70 -2.47
C PRO A 96 3.04 -20.74 -1.59
N ARG A 97 4.09 -20.34 -0.87
CA ARG A 97 4.80 -21.25 0.04
C ARG A 97 3.93 -21.67 1.22
N ILE A 98 3.14 -20.75 1.77
CA ILE A 98 2.20 -21.10 2.86
C ILE A 98 1.18 -22.11 2.37
N GLY A 99 0.56 -21.85 1.21
CA GLY A 99 -0.42 -22.77 0.59
C GLY A 99 0.15 -24.15 0.29
N TYR A 100 1.42 -24.22 -0.10
CA TYR A 100 2.07 -25.49 -0.40
C TYR A 100 2.37 -26.35 0.85
N VAL A 101 2.81 -25.69 1.95
CA VAL A 101 3.27 -26.42 3.14
C VAL A 101 2.16 -26.68 4.16
N ALA A 102 1.12 -25.87 4.20
CA ALA A 102 0.01 -26.03 5.13
C ALA A 102 -0.87 -27.22 4.76
N LYS A 103 -1.28 -28.02 5.76
CA LYS A 103 -2.15 -29.17 5.57
C LYS A 103 -3.58 -28.89 6.01
N THR A 104 -3.76 -27.95 6.91
CA THR A 104 -5.07 -27.52 7.41
C THR A 104 -5.16 -25.99 7.37
N LYS A 105 -6.37 -25.47 7.44
CA LYS A 105 -6.64 -24.05 7.49
C LYS A 105 -6.04 -23.38 8.72
N GLU A 106 -6.12 -24.06 9.87
CA GLU A 106 -5.54 -23.59 11.12
C GLU A 106 -4.02 -23.47 10.99
N GLU A 107 -3.38 -24.44 10.39
CA GLU A 107 -1.93 -24.39 10.12
C GLU A 107 -1.58 -23.26 9.16
N TYR A 108 -2.40 -23.03 8.12
CA TYR A 108 -2.22 -21.93 7.16
C TYR A 108 -2.25 -20.59 7.86
N LEU A 109 -3.31 -20.31 8.63
CA LEU A 109 -3.48 -19.04 9.34
C LEU A 109 -2.43 -18.86 10.45
N LYS A 110 -2.04 -19.92 11.13
CA LYS A 110 -0.95 -19.88 12.12
C LYS A 110 0.37 -19.47 11.49
N ARG A 111 0.77 -20.12 10.38
CA ARG A 111 2.01 -19.78 9.64
C ARG A 111 1.99 -18.36 9.12
N LEU A 112 0.85 -17.92 8.57
CA LEU A 112 0.66 -16.55 8.13
C LEU A 112 0.84 -15.57 9.28
N GLY A 113 0.22 -15.83 10.43
CA GLY A 113 0.34 -15.00 11.62
C GLY A 113 1.79 -14.88 12.12
N GLU A 114 2.52 -15.99 12.17
CA GLU A 114 3.95 -16.01 12.54
C GLU A 114 4.81 -15.16 11.58
N LEU A 115 4.55 -15.24 10.25
CA LEU A 115 5.25 -14.42 9.27
C LEU A 115 4.88 -12.93 9.38
N MET A 116 3.64 -12.61 9.70
CA MET A 116 3.20 -11.24 9.97
C MET A 116 3.91 -10.67 11.22
N ASP A 117 4.06 -11.46 12.29
CA ASP A 117 4.77 -11.04 13.49
C ASP A 117 6.25 -10.77 13.23
N ILE A 118 6.89 -11.61 12.41
CA ILE A 118 8.29 -11.39 11.95
C ILE A 118 8.37 -10.11 11.10
N SER A 119 7.41 -9.91 10.19
CA SER A 119 7.35 -8.72 9.32
C SER A 119 7.20 -7.44 10.15
N ARG A 120 6.29 -7.44 11.13
CA ARG A 120 6.13 -6.35 12.10
C ARG A 120 7.46 -6.04 12.81
N LYS A 121 8.10 -7.05 13.37
CA LYS A 121 9.38 -6.87 14.08
C LYS A 121 10.46 -6.29 13.17
N SER A 122 10.53 -6.74 11.93
CA SER A 122 11.46 -6.19 10.92
C SER A 122 11.20 -4.71 10.64
N LEU A 123 9.92 -4.33 10.49
CA LEU A 123 9.52 -2.95 10.25
C LEU A 123 9.77 -2.05 11.47
N ASP A 124 9.56 -2.57 12.69
CA ASP A 124 9.88 -1.84 13.92
C ASP A 124 11.37 -1.54 14.04
N ILE A 125 12.23 -2.52 13.77
CA ILE A 125 13.69 -2.33 13.76
C ILE A 125 14.09 -1.29 12.71
N LYS A 126 13.52 -1.37 11.50
CA LYS A 126 13.77 -0.42 10.43
C LYS A 126 13.36 0.99 10.85
N ARG A 127 12.17 1.17 11.41
CA ARG A 127 11.67 2.47 11.90
C ARG A 127 12.61 3.07 12.94
N GLN A 128 13.01 2.31 13.95
CA GLN A 128 13.95 2.75 14.97
C GLN A 128 15.31 3.17 14.36
N THR A 129 15.75 2.42 13.37
CA THR A 129 17.03 2.68 12.70
C THR A 129 17.00 3.98 11.90
N ILE A 130 15.95 4.20 11.08
CA ILE A 130 15.84 5.43 10.29
C ILE A 130 15.57 6.65 11.18
N GLU A 131 14.78 6.50 12.25
CA GLU A 131 14.58 7.59 13.23
C GLU A 131 15.93 8.05 13.80
N LYS A 132 16.74 7.10 14.31
CA LYS A 132 18.07 7.36 14.84
C LYS A 132 19.01 8.00 13.82
N TYR A 133 18.98 7.54 12.56
CA TYR A 133 19.83 8.10 11.52
C TYR A 133 19.37 9.48 11.08
N THR A 134 18.07 9.75 11.05
CA THR A 134 17.52 11.09 10.80
C THR A 134 17.95 12.05 11.89
N GLU A 135 17.85 11.64 13.14
CA GLU A 135 18.26 12.46 14.29
C GLU A 135 19.77 12.81 14.26
N ARG A 136 20.60 11.87 13.82
CA ARG A 136 22.04 12.06 13.63
C ARG A 136 22.41 12.84 12.37
N GLY A 137 21.45 13.24 11.56
CA GLY A 137 21.67 14.03 10.35
C GLY A 137 22.10 13.25 9.11
N LEU A 138 22.06 11.90 9.13
CA LEU A 138 22.34 11.06 7.96
C LEU A 138 21.26 11.15 6.87
N TYR A 139 20.07 11.63 7.22
CA TYR A 139 18.99 11.94 6.29
C TYR A 139 18.66 13.44 6.36
N PRO A 140 19.50 14.34 5.81
CA PRO A 140 19.35 15.78 5.99
C PRO A 140 18.04 16.31 5.42
N TYR A 141 17.60 15.83 4.27
CA TYR A 141 16.32 16.24 3.67
C TYR A 141 15.12 15.77 4.51
N SER A 142 15.09 14.51 4.91
CA SER A 142 14.01 14.00 5.77
C SER A 142 13.97 14.72 7.11
N ARG A 143 15.13 15.02 7.69
CA ARG A 143 15.24 15.78 8.93
C ARG A 143 14.62 17.17 8.78
N PHE A 144 14.87 17.83 7.66
CA PHE A 144 14.30 19.14 7.37
C PHE A 144 12.79 19.08 7.14
N TYR A 145 12.35 18.24 6.20
CA TYR A 145 10.94 18.15 5.82
C TYR A 145 10.04 17.58 6.91
N LEU A 146 10.56 16.73 7.78
CA LEU A 146 9.78 16.09 8.86
C LEU A 146 9.98 16.80 10.23
N ALA A 147 10.60 17.97 10.23
CA ALA A 147 10.86 18.73 11.48
C ALA A 147 9.58 19.03 12.26
N GLU A 148 8.51 19.48 11.58
CA GLU A 148 7.21 19.74 12.20
C GLU A 148 6.56 18.47 12.78
N VAL A 149 6.73 17.32 12.12
CA VAL A 149 6.25 16.04 12.62
C VAL A 149 6.98 15.67 13.91
N LYS A 150 8.31 15.86 13.93
CA LYS A 150 9.15 15.62 15.12
C LYS A 150 8.75 16.54 16.29
N GLU A 151 8.56 17.82 16.04
CA GLU A 151 8.17 18.79 17.06
C GLU A 151 6.82 18.45 17.67
N ARG A 152 5.87 18.01 16.85
CA ARG A 152 4.50 17.72 17.27
C ARG A 152 4.35 16.37 17.95
N PHE A 153 5.01 15.32 17.44
CA PHE A 153 4.80 13.94 17.85
C PHE A 153 6.00 13.28 18.54
N GLY A 154 7.14 13.99 18.62
CA GLY A 154 8.37 13.44 19.20
C GLY A 154 9.17 12.51 18.28
N GLU A 155 8.64 12.16 17.12
CA GLU A 155 9.24 11.24 16.13
C GLU A 155 9.15 11.83 14.74
N TYR A 156 10.21 11.73 13.91
CA TYR A 156 10.20 12.19 12.51
C TYR A 156 9.24 11.38 11.64
N TRP A 157 9.24 10.07 11.80
CA TRP A 157 8.55 9.12 10.92
C TRP A 157 7.17 8.71 11.43
N LYS A 158 6.58 9.46 12.37
CA LYS A 158 5.30 9.11 13.02
C LYS A 158 4.15 8.86 12.05
N ASN A 159 4.07 9.65 10.98
CA ASN A 159 3.00 9.58 9.99
C ASN A 159 3.30 8.62 8.83
N HIS A 160 4.38 7.85 8.90
CA HIS A 160 4.75 6.89 7.85
C HIS A 160 4.23 5.50 8.18
N PHE A 161 3.80 4.78 7.14
CA PHE A 161 3.23 3.45 7.24
C PHE A 161 4.30 2.38 7.37
N ASN A 162 3.98 1.35 8.13
CA ASN A 162 4.60 0.04 8.06
C ASN A 162 3.75 -0.80 7.09
N THR A 163 4.30 -1.22 5.98
CA THR A 163 3.56 -1.94 4.94
C THR A 163 3.88 -3.43 5.00
N ILE A 164 2.83 -4.25 5.13
CA ILE A 164 2.93 -5.70 4.94
C ILE A 164 2.21 -6.04 3.65
N GLY A 165 2.94 -6.59 2.69
CA GLY A 165 2.42 -6.97 1.39
C GLY A 165 2.24 -8.48 1.26
N ILE A 166 1.49 -8.90 0.25
CA ILE A 166 1.34 -10.29 -0.16
C ILE A 166 1.69 -10.47 -1.63
N CYS A 167 2.23 -11.62 -1.98
CA CYS A 167 2.49 -11.99 -3.36
C CYS A 167 2.00 -13.41 -3.60
N GLY A 168 1.34 -13.63 -4.75
CA GLY A 168 0.96 -14.95 -5.21
C GLY A 168 -0.22 -15.57 -4.45
N MET A 169 -1.25 -14.79 -4.12
CA MET A 169 -2.43 -15.33 -3.43
C MET A 169 -3.17 -16.36 -4.27
N ASN A 170 -3.28 -16.17 -5.58
CA ASN A 170 -3.88 -17.16 -6.47
C ASN A 170 -3.14 -18.50 -6.42
N GLU A 171 -1.82 -18.48 -6.54
CA GLU A 171 -0.97 -19.67 -6.48
C GLU A 171 -1.02 -20.31 -5.08
N SER A 172 -1.20 -19.51 -4.05
CA SER A 172 -1.40 -20.03 -2.69
C SER A 172 -2.69 -20.85 -2.58
N VAL A 173 -3.77 -20.32 -3.14
CA VAL A 173 -5.08 -21.01 -3.15
C VAL A 173 -5.02 -22.27 -4.01
N LEU A 174 -4.39 -22.20 -5.19
CA LEU A 174 -4.16 -23.37 -6.02
C LEU A 174 -3.38 -24.48 -5.29
N ASN A 175 -2.32 -24.10 -4.58
CA ASN A 175 -1.52 -25.06 -3.82
C ASN A 175 -2.27 -25.68 -2.63
N PHE A 176 -3.15 -24.91 -1.99
CA PHE A 176 -3.84 -25.33 -0.78
C PHE A 176 -5.16 -26.05 -1.05
N LEU A 177 -5.98 -25.53 -1.98
CA LEU A 177 -7.32 -26.05 -2.28
C LEU A 177 -7.40 -26.82 -3.61
N GLY A 178 -6.38 -26.72 -4.46
CA GLY A 178 -6.44 -27.24 -5.83
C GLY A 178 -7.40 -26.46 -6.75
N LYS A 179 -7.80 -25.27 -6.35
CA LYS A 179 -8.72 -24.37 -7.07
C LYS A 179 -8.11 -22.97 -7.08
N ASP A 180 -8.43 -22.18 -8.10
CA ASP A 180 -7.99 -20.79 -8.19
C ASP A 180 -8.94 -19.81 -7.47
N ILE A 181 -8.54 -18.55 -7.43
CA ILE A 181 -9.31 -17.47 -6.77
C ILE A 181 -10.60 -17.08 -7.52
N VAL A 182 -10.79 -17.56 -8.76
CA VAL A 182 -12.02 -17.33 -9.54
C VAL A 182 -13.16 -18.23 -9.05
N HIS A 183 -12.83 -19.42 -8.54
CA HIS A 183 -13.82 -20.32 -7.95
C HIS A 183 -14.35 -19.77 -6.62
N ASP A 184 -15.64 -19.96 -6.35
CA ASP A 184 -16.31 -19.46 -5.16
C ASP A 184 -15.58 -19.83 -3.86
N GLU A 185 -15.13 -21.10 -3.74
CA GLU A 185 -14.39 -21.58 -2.57
C GLU A 185 -13.02 -20.89 -2.45
N GLY A 186 -12.29 -20.74 -3.57
CA GLY A 186 -11.01 -20.03 -3.60
C GLY A 186 -11.15 -18.56 -3.25
N ARG A 187 -12.20 -17.92 -3.77
CA ARG A 187 -12.54 -16.53 -3.43
C ARG A 187 -12.91 -16.37 -1.96
N ALA A 188 -13.77 -17.24 -1.44
CA ALA A 188 -14.18 -17.20 -0.04
C ALA A 188 -12.99 -17.35 0.91
N PHE A 189 -12.10 -18.30 0.63
CA PHE A 189 -10.88 -18.51 1.41
C PHE A 189 -9.93 -17.30 1.31
N THR A 190 -9.79 -16.71 0.13
CA THR A 190 -8.97 -15.51 -0.06
C THR A 190 -9.47 -14.34 0.79
N LEU A 191 -10.78 -14.10 0.78
CA LEU A 191 -11.38 -13.03 1.60
C LEU A 191 -11.16 -13.27 3.09
N GLU A 192 -11.31 -14.51 3.55
CA GLU A 192 -11.04 -14.88 4.94
C GLU A 192 -9.58 -14.64 5.35
N VAL A 193 -8.63 -15.00 4.47
CA VAL A 193 -7.20 -14.74 4.70
C VAL A 193 -6.93 -13.23 4.79
N LEU A 194 -7.51 -12.42 3.91
CA LEU A 194 -7.37 -10.97 3.93
C LEU A 194 -7.99 -10.35 5.19
N ASP A 195 -9.15 -10.84 5.63
CA ASP A 195 -9.79 -10.37 6.84
C ASP A 195 -8.96 -10.73 8.09
N PHE A 196 -8.39 -11.92 8.14
CA PHE A 196 -7.44 -12.31 9.19
C PHE A 196 -6.23 -11.36 9.23
N MET A 197 -5.64 -11.05 8.08
CA MET A 197 -4.51 -10.13 8.01
C MET A 197 -4.89 -8.71 8.46
N ARG A 198 -6.04 -8.21 8.03
CA ARG A 198 -6.55 -6.89 8.45
C ARG A 198 -6.78 -6.81 9.95
N ALA A 199 -7.40 -7.85 10.53
CA ALA A 199 -7.59 -7.92 11.98
C ALA A 199 -6.25 -7.86 12.73
N LYS A 200 -5.26 -8.60 12.26
CA LYS A 200 -3.92 -8.61 12.87
C LYS A 200 -3.18 -7.28 12.72
N LEU A 201 -3.35 -6.59 11.59
CA LEU A 201 -2.81 -5.23 11.43
C LEU A 201 -3.47 -4.21 12.38
N MET A 202 -4.77 -4.34 12.62
CA MET A 202 -5.47 -3.50 13.60
C MET A 202 -4.93 -3.73 15.01
N GLU A 203 -4.67 -4.98 15.39
CA GLU A 203 -4.02 -5.35 16.66
C GLU A 203 -2.65 -4.68 16.78
N TYR A 204 -1.80 -4.78 15.75
CA TYR A 204 -0.49 -4.11 15.73
C TYR A 204 -0.57 -2.60 15.87
N GLN A 205 -1.56 -1.97 15.24
CA GLN A 205 -1.80 -0.52 15.35
C GLN A 205 -2.19 -0.13 16.78
N GLN A 206 -3.08 -0.91 17.42
CA GLN A 206 -3.52 -0.65 18.80
C GLN A 206 -2.36 -0.78 19.79
N GLU A 207 -1.54 -1.82 19.64
CA GLU A 207 -0.42 -2.07 20.55
C GLU A 207 0.73 -1.07 20.41
N SER A 208 1.07 -0.68 19.18
CA SER A 208 2.26 0.14 18.92
C SER A 208 1.98 1.63 18.73
N GLY A 209 0.73 2.01 18.46
CA GLY A 209 0.37 3.36 18.05
C GLY A 209 0.97 3.78 16.71
N GLN A 210 1.54 2.83 15.95
CA GLN A 210 2.05 3.03 14.60
C GLN A 210 0.95 2.79 13.57
N ILE A 211 1.19 3.17 12.32
CA ILE A 211 0.23 2.99 11.23
C ILE A 211 0.69 1.81 10.37
N PHE A 212 -0.22 0.91 10.08
CA PHE A 212 0.02 -0.24 9.22
C PHE A 212 -0.95 -0.23 8.04
N ASN A 213 -0.51 -0.77 6.92
CA ASN A 213 -1.37 -1.06 5.77
C ASN A 213 -1.01 -2.41 5.15
N LEU A 214 -1.98 -2.95 4.40
CA LEU A 214 -1.86 -4.18 3.62
C LEU A 214 -1.75 -3.81 2.13
N GLU A 215 -0.80 -4.43 1.43
CA GLU A 215 -0.56 -4.25 0.00
C GLU A 215 -0.65 -5.59 -0.75
#